data_b0f1143df49549bb6a1f7cdc1066b578
#
_entry.id   b0f1143df49549bb6a1f7cdc1066b578
#
_cell.length_a   1.000
_cell.length_b   1.000
_cell.length_c   1.000
_cell.angle_alpha   90.00
_cell.angle_beta   90.00
_cell.angle_gamma   90.00
#
_symmetry.space_group_name_H-M   'P 1'
#
loop_
_entity.id
_entity.type
_entity.pdbx_description
1 polymer ?
#
loop_
_entity_poly.entity_id
_entity_poly.type
_entity_poly.pdbx_seq_one_letter_code
_entity_poly.pdbx_strand_id
1 'polypeptide(L)'
;MPIKTILKELSILIGIAVVTAFAVNAFSSKGIALIGDWDTSQGVISAKSKDDPVSHDLEIGDIFAAKEIYDTGEAVFIDARGYEDYAEGHVKGAVSLPAYQFEELIDEFKNKFPPYVMIITYCSGRECDDSHVLAQRLLDEGYAEVKVFIDGYPGWEEAGYPVEQNVE
;
A
#
# COMPACT_ATOMS: atom_id res chain seq x y z
N MET A 1 1.02 -54.76 12.36
CA MET A 1 2.02 -54.22 11.42
C MET A 1 3.21 -53.70 12.21
N PRO A 2 4.44 -54.02 11.86
CA PRO A 2 5.59 -53.52 12.59
C PRO A 2 5.70 -51.98 12.40
N ILE A 3 5.91 -51.26 13.50
CA ILE A 3 5.96 -49.79 13.56
C ILE A 3 6.94 -49.16 12.52
N LYS A 4 8.00 -49.89 12.19
CA LYS A 4 8.99 -49.52 11.16
C LYS A 4 8.40 -49.40 9.76
N THR A 5 7.41 -50.23 9.41
CA THR A 5 6.73 -50.22 8.11
C THR A 5 5.83 -48.99 8.00
N ILE A 6 5.09 -48.68 9.09
CA ILE A 6 4.23 -47.50 9.16
C ILE A 6 5.07 -46.21 9.05
N LEU A 7 6.21 -46.13 9.75
CA LEU A 7 7.12 -44.98 9.69
C LEU A 7 7.71 -44.78 8.29
N LYS A 8 8.06 -45.90 7.59
CA LYS A 8 8.57 -45.84 6.22
C LYS A 8 7.51 -45.32 5.25
N GLU A 9 6.28 -45.83 5.33
CA GLU A 9 5.17 -45.40 4.48
C GLU A 9 4.81 -43.95 4.73
N LEU A 10 4.78 -43.51 5.99
CA LEU A 10 4.54 -42.11 6.35
C LEU A 10 5.63 -41.18 5.81
N SER A 11 6.91 -41.59 5.90
CA SER A 11 8.03 -40.79 5.37
C SER A 11 7.94 -40.65 3.84
N ILE A 12 7.53 -41.71 3.11
CA ILE A 12 7.33 -41.66 1.66
C ILE A 12 6.17 -40.70 1.31
N LEU A 13 5.05 -40.79 2.02
CA LEU A 13 3.90 -39.88 1.80
C LEU A 13 4.25 -38.43 2.02
N ILE A 14 4.98 -38.12 3.10
CA ILE A 14 5.45 -36.76 3.39
C ILE A 14 6.40 -36.30 2.28
N GLY A 15 7.34 -37.13 1.85
CA GLY A 15 8.24 -36.78 0.76
C GLY A 15 7.52 -36.45 -0.55
N ILE A 16 6.52 -37.25 -0.93
CA ILE A 16 5.70 -37.02 -2.12
C ILE A 16 4.91 -35.69 -1.95
N ALA A 17 4.31 -35.44 -0.78
CA ALA A 17 3.55 -34.23 -0.53
C ALA A 17 4.41 -32.96 -0.64
N VAL A 18 5.64 -32.99 -0.09
CA VAL A 18 6.60 -31.88 -0.17
C VAL A 18 7.01 -31.62 -1.63
N VAL A 19 7.40 -32.66 -2.36
CA VAL A 19 7.79 -32.52 -3.78
C VAL A 19 6.63 -31.98 -4.61
N THR A 20 5.42 -32.46 -4.38
CA THR A 20 4.23 -31.97 -5.09
C THR A 20 3.95 -30.50 -4.76
N ALA A 21 4.06 -30.11 -3.48
CA ALA A 21 3.87 -28.71 -3.06
C ALA A 21 4.88 -27.77 -3.74
N PHE A 22 6.17 -28.14 -3.78
CA PHE A 22 7.19 -27.37 -4.49
C PHE A 22 6.94 -27.29 -5.99
N ALA A 23 6.53 -28.40 -6.62
CA ALA A 23 6.22 -28.42 -8.05
C ALA A 23 5.03 -27.51 -8.36
N VAL A 24 3.94 -27.60 -7.60
CA VAL A 24 2.76 -26.74 -7.79
C VAL A 24 3.13 -25.27 -7.58
N ASN A 25 3.93 -24.94 -6.56
CA ASN A 25 4.38 -23.58 -6.32
C ASN A 25 5.26 -23.06 -7.48
N ALA A 26 6.14 -23.88 -8.04
CA ALA A 26 7.04 -23.49 -9.14
C ALA A 26 6.30 -23.22 -10.46
N PHE A 27 5.22 -23.98 -10.73
CA PHE A 27 4.42 -23.86 -11.96
C PHE A 27 3.19 -22.96 -11.80
N SER A 28 2.89 -22.49 -10.60
CA SER A 28 1.77 -21.57 -10.34
C SER A 28 2.14 -20.15 -10.73
N SER A 29 1.27 -19.49 -11.46
CA SER A 29 1.40 -18.04 -11.75
C SER A 29 1.30 -17.16 -10.49
N LYS A 30 0.79 -17.73 -9.38
CA LYS A 30 0.70 -17.12 -8.05
C LYS A 30 1.61 -17.83 -7.03
N GLY A 31 2.68 -18.44 -7.48
CA GLY A 31 3.63 -19.15 -6.61
C GLY A 31 4.33 -18.21 -5.64
N ILE A 32 4.53 -18.70 -4.41
CA ILE A 32 5.28 -17.96 -3.38
C ILE A 32 6.77 -18.05 -3.68
N ALA A 33 7.49 -16.93 -3.68
CA ALA A 33 8.94 -16.92 -3.82
C ALA A 33 9.58 -17.57 -2.58
N LEU A 34 10.25 -18.73 -2.79
CA LEU A 34 10.90 -19.49 -1.72
C LEU A 34 12.30 -18.97 -1.40
N ILE A 35 12.88 -18.18 -2.29
CA ILE A 35 14.16 -17.49 -2.12
C ILE A 35 13.91 -16.07 -2.56
N GLY A 36 13.95 -15.13 -1.61
CA GLY A 36 13.82 -13.69 -1.86
C GLY A 36 15.14 -12.98 -1.64
N ASP A 37 15.38 -11.90 -2.38
CA ASP A 37 16.40 -10.91 -2.02
C ASP A 37 15.87 -10.13 -0.81
N TRP A 38 16.32 -10.54 0.36
CA TRP A 38 15.94 -9.91 1.62
C TRP A 38 16.88 -8.72 1.90
N ASP A 39 16.47 -7.52 1.53
CA ASP A 39 17.16 -6.32 1.97
C ASP A 39 16.74 -5.98 3.41
N THR A 40 17.52 -6.45 4.36
CA THR A 40 17.29 -6.24 5.79
C THR A 40 17.61 -4.82 6.25
N SER A 41 18.11 -3.94 5.38
CA SER A 41 18.46 -2.55 5.72
C SER A 41 17.22 -1.64 5.78
N GLN A 42 16.10 -2.09 5.26
CA GLN A 42 14.84 -1.31 5.13
C GLN A 42 13.73 -1.75 6.11
N GLY A 43 14.02 -2.58 7.10
CA GLY A 43 13.00 -3.13 8.00
C GLY A 43 12.17 -4.27 7.37
N VAL A 44 11.05 -4.63 7.94
CA VAL A 44 10.25 -5.82 7.56
C VAL A 44 9.81 -5.77 6.09
N ILE A 45 10.23 -6.77 5.30
CA ILE A 45 9.86 -6.90 3.89
C ILE A 45 8.52 -7.61 3.81
N SER A 46 7.47 -6.89 3.41
CA SER A 46 6.25 -7.53 2.89
C SER A 46 6.58 -8.34 1.65
N ALA A 47 6.05 -9.56 1.54
CA ALA A 47 6.21 -10.39 0.35
C ALA A 47 5.53 -9.67 -0.83
N LYS A 48 6.35 -9.10 -1.71
CA LYS A 48 5.89 -8.36 -2.87
C LYS A 48 5.19 -9.29 -3.85
N SER A 49 3.94 -9.00 -4.18
CA SER A 49 3.25 -9.64 -5.30
C SER A 49 3.97 -9.26 -6.60
N LYS A 50 4.24 -10.26 -7.45
CA LYS A 50 4.92 -10.07 -8.75
C LYS A 50 4.08 -9.28 -9.76
N ASP A 51 2.83 -9.00 -9.41
CA ASP A 51 1.81 -8.35 -10.23
C ASP A 51 1.29 -7.05 -9.59
N ASP A 52 2.11 -6.35 -8.76
CA ASP A 52 1.71 -5.06 -8.23
C ASP A 52 1.83 -3.99 -9.32
N PRO A 53 0.71 -3.49 -9.88
CA PRO A 53 0.72 -2.56 -11.01
C PRO A 53 1.19 -1.15 -10.62
N VAL A 54 1.31 -0.87 -9.33
CA VAL A 54 1.76 0.45 -8.85
C VAL A 54 3.28 0.47 -8.82
N SER A 55 3.87 1.18 -9.75
CA SER A 55 5.33 1.31 -9.83
C SER A 55 5.88 2.04 -8.61
N HIS A 56 7.01 1.56 -8.06
CA HIS A 56 7.77 2.25 -7.01
C HIS A 56 8.16 3.69 -7.39
N ASP A 57 8.09 4.03 -8.67
CA ASP A 57 8.35 5.39 -9.17
C ASP A 57 7.34 6.42 -8.65
N LEU A 58 6.20 5.97 -8.12
CA LEU A 58 5.19 6.84 -7.51
C LEU A 58 5.41 7.07 -6.01
N GLU A 59 6.24 6.27 -5.35
CA GLU A 59 6.38 6.29 -3.90
C GLU A 59 7.29 7.43 -3.42
N ILE A 60 6.85 8.13 -2.38
CA ILE A 60 7.64 9.03 -1.56
C ILE A 60 7.94 8.29 -0.25
N GLY A 61 9.14 7.73 -0.14
CA GLY A 61 9.60 6.98 1.02
C GLY A 61 10.38 7.82 2.04
N ASP A 62 10.60 9.10 1.75
CA ASP A 62 11.27 10.04 2.63
C ASP A 62 10.27 11.05 3.19
N ILE A 63 10.10 11.04 4.50
CA ILE A 63 9.21 11.95 5.23
C ILE A 63 9.59 13.43 5.02
N PHE A 64 10.88 13.74 4.87
CA PHE A 64 11.34 15.11 4.61
C PHE A 64 10.94 15.55 3.21
N ALA A 65 11.03 14.67 2.21
CA ALA A 65 10.60 14.97 0.85
C ALA A 65 9.08 15.22 0.78
N ALA A 66 8.28 14.41 1.50
CA ALA A 66 6.84 14.64 1.61
C ALA A 66 6.52 15.99 2.26
N LYS A 67 7.29 16.36 3.30
CA LYS A 67 7.11 17.65 3.99
C LYS A 67 7.52 18.82 3.12
N GLU A 68 8.59 18.73 2.35
CA GLU A 68 8.99 19.77 1.39
C GLU A 68 7.87 20.02 0.37
N ILE A 69 7.29 18.97 -0.21
CA ILE A 69 6.17 19.09 -1.13
C ILE A 69 4.96 19.77 -0.45
N TYR A 70 4.63 19.36 0.77
CA TYR A 70 3.55 19.98 1.55
C TYR A 70 3.76 21.47 1.75
N ASP A 71 4.99 21.90 2.09
CA ASP A 71 5.33 23.29 2.36
C ASP A 71 5.30 24.18 1.12
N THR A 72 5.41 23.62 -0.09
CA THR A 72 5.21 24.39 -1.33
C THR A 72 3.77 24.84 -1.51
N GLY A 73 2.80 24.09 -0.95
CA GLY A 73 1.37 24.31 -1.15
C GLY A 73 0.89 23.99 -2.59
N GLU A 74 1.72 23.39 -3.43
CA GLU A 74 1.39 23.05 -4.81
C GLU A 74 0.68 21.71 -4.96
N ALA A 75 0.82 20.82 -3.95
CA ALA A 75 0.20 19.50 -3.94
C ALA A 75 -1.03 19.43 -3.03
N VAL A 76 -2.01 18.64 -3.45
CA VAL A 76 -3.16 18.26 -2.62
C VAL A 76 -2.88 16.92 -1.96
N PHE A 77 -2.85 16.90 -0.63
CA PHE A 77 -2.75 15.65 0.13
C PHE A 77 -4.13 15.02 0.25
N ILE A 78 -4.21 13.70 -0.03
CA ILE A 78 -5.47 12.96 -0.04
C ILE A 78 -5.36 11.76 0.88
N ASP A 79 -6.28 11.70 1.84
CA ASP A 79 -6.41 10.60 2.76
C ASP A 79 -7.27 9.49 2.15
N ALA A 80 -6.66 8.33 1.92
CA ALA A 80 -7.32 7.14 1.36
C ALA A 80 -8.01 6.28 2.41
N ARG A 81 -7.84 6.59 3.72
CA ARG A 81 -8.45 5.88 4.84
C ARG A 81 -9.95 6.14 4.93
N GLY A 82 -10.63 5.38 5.80
CA GLY A 82 -12.02 5.62 6.12
C GLY A 82 -12.28 7.01 6.75
N TYR A 83 -13.52 7.48 6.63
CA TYR A 83 -13.90 8.78 7.18
C TYR A 83 -13.70 8.87 8.70
N GLU A 84 -13.88 7.78 9.43
CA GLU A 84 -13.67 7.74 10.89
C GLU A 84 -12.20 8.04 11.24
N ASP A 85 -11.24 7.37 10.58
CA ASP A 85 -9.81 7.60 10.75
C ASP A 85 -9.42 9.04 10.36
N TYR A 86 -9.99 9.54 9.26
CA TYR A 86 -9.78 10.92 8.83
C TYR A 86 -10.27 11.93 9.85
N ALA A 87 -11.45 11.70 10.46
CA ALA A 87 -12.02 12.58 11.46
C ALA A 87 -11.21 12.59 12.78
N GLU A 88 -10.68 11.41 13.17
CA GLU A 88 -9.80 11.30 14.35
C GLU A 88 -8.47 12.06 14.19
N GLY A 89 -7.93 12.11 12.96
CA GLY A 89 -6.73 12.86 12.66
C GLY A 89 -6.24 12.65 11.23
N HIS A 90 -5.85 13.75 10.59
CA HIS A 90 -5.35 13.75 9.22
C HIS A 90 -4.27 14.82 9.00
N VAL A 91 -3.54 14.74 7.90
CA VAL A 91 -2.58 15.77 7.47
C VAL A 91 -3.36 17.08 7.30
N LYS A 92 -2.90 18.15 7.93
CA LYS A 92 -3.60 19.44 7.89
C LYS A 92 -3.85 19.91 6.46
N GLY A 93 -5.14 20.20 6.17
CA GLY A 93 -5.59 20.63 4.85
C GLY A 93 -5.74 19.48 3.84
N ALA A 94 -5.56 18.23 4.24
CA ALA A 94 -5.82 17.08 3.36
C ALA A 94 -7.31 16.93 3.06
N VAL A 95 -7.60 16.23 1.97
CA VAL A 95 -8.95 15.92 1.52
C VAL A 95 -9.22 14.43 1.74
N SER A 96 -10.37 14.07 2.31
CA SER A 96 -10.79 12.70 2.44
C SER A 96 -11.32 12.17 1.09
N LEU A 97 -10.73 11.07 0.61
CA LEU A 97 -11.23 10.30 -0.54
C LEU A 97 -10.95 8.82 -0.27
N PRO A 98 -11.80 8.16 0.56
CA PRO A 98 -11.61 6.77 0.90
C PRO A 98 -11.55 5.88 -0.34
N ALA A 99 -10.54 5.00 -0.42
CA ALA A 99 -10.33 4.14 -1.58
C ALA A 99 -11.55 3.26 -1.90
N TYR A 100 -12.29 2.81 -0.89
CA TYR A 100 -13.48 1.98 -1.05
C TYR A 100 -14.74 2.75 -1.50
N GLN A 101 -14.74 4.10 -1.38
CA GLN A 101 -15.85 4.98 -1.82
C GLN A 101 -15.50 5.77 -3.08
N PHE A 102 -14.41 5.44 -3.74
CA PHE A 102 -13.91 6.19 -4.89
C PHE A 102 -14.97 6.45 -5.97
N GLU A 103 -15.70 5.41 -6.37
CA GLU A 103 -16.72 5.50 -7.43
C GLU A 103 -17.88 6.46 -7.09
N GLU A 104 -18.14 6.64 -5.80
CA GLU A 104 -19.22 7.53 -5.33
C GLU A 104 -18.76 8.99 -5.27
N LEU A 105 -17.47 9.21 -5.01
CA LEU A 105 -16.92 10.54 -4.69
C LEU A 105 -16.11 11.16 -5.84
N ILE A 106 -15.72 10.38 -6.84
CA ILE A 106 -14.80 10.84 -7.90
C ILE A 106 -15.36 12.02 -8.71
N ASP A 107 -16.64 12.05 -8.99
CA ASP A 107 -17.24 13.13 -9.77
C ASP A 107 -17.19 14.46 -9.01
N GLU A 108 -17.45 14.45 -7.70
CA GLU A 108 -17.33 15.64 -6.84
C GLU A 108 -15.87 16.07 -6.74
N PHE A 109 -14.96 15.11 -6.58
CA PHE A 109 -13.53 15.35 -6.52
C PHE A 109 -13.02 16.03 -7.79
N LYS A 110 -13.39 15.53 -8.97
CA LYS A 110 -13.02 16.13 -10.28
C LYS A 110 -13.54 17.55 -10.47
N ASN A 111 -14.71 17.85 -9.94
CA ASN A 111 -15.28 19.20 -9.99
C ASN A 111 -14.45 20.19 -9.15
N LYS A 112 -13.78 19.73 -8.10
CA LYS A 112 -12.99 20.54 -7.18
C LYS A 112 -11.52 20.63 -7.57
N PHE A 113 -10.95 19.53 -8.09
CA PHE A 113 -9.55 19.41 -8.40
C PHE A 113 -9.34 19.04 -9.88
N PRO A 114 -8.80 19.92 -10.70
CA PRO A 114 -8.54 19.63 -12.12
C PRO A 114 -7.38 18.63 -12.28
N PRO A 115 -7.30 17.90 -13.43
CA PRO A 115 -6.39 16.78 -13.63
C PRO A 115 -4.88 17.14 -13.68
N TYR A 116 -4.55 18.40 -13.73
CA TYR A 116 -3.15 18.88 -13.71
C TYR A 116 -2.63 19.20 -12.30
N VAL A 117 -3.44 19.04 -11.27
CA VAL A 117 -3.02 19.24 -9.89
C VAL A 117 -2.14 18.08 -9.43
N MET A 118 -1.02 18.40 -8.77
CA MET A 118 -0.21 17.39 -8.11
C MET A 118 -0.97 16.80 -6.92
N ILE A 119 -1.02 15.49 -6.84
CA ILE A 119 -1.73 14.76 -5.79
C ILE A 119 -0.76 13.87 -5.02
N ILE A 120 -0.85 13.91 -3.69
CA ILE A 120 -0.14 13.00 -2.79
C ILE A 120 -1.16 12.20 -2.02
N THR A 121 -1.31 10.93 -2.35
CA THR A 121 -2.18 10.00 -1.60
C THR A 121 -1.41 9.43 -0.41
N TYR A 122 -2.10 9.20 0.70
CA TYR A 122 -1.55 8.51 1.87
C TYR A 122 -2.63 7.68 2.58
N CYS A 123 -2.19 6.74 3.43
CA CYS A 123 -3.09 5.94 4.27
C CYS A 123 -2.48 5.68 5.66
N SER A 124 -2.71 4.50 6.24
CA SER A 124 -2.25 4.13 7.59
C SER A 124 -0.79 3.71 7.67
N GLY A 125 0.00 3.87 6.60
CA GLY A 125 1.42 3.53 6.56
C GLY A 125 1.76 2.43 5.55
N ARG A 126 3.00 1.92 5.62
CA ARG A 126 3.63 1.05 4.61
C ARG A 126 2.94 -0.29 4.34
N GLU A 127 2.13 -0.76 5.28
CA GLU A 127 1.40 -2.03 5.13
C GLU A 127 -0.03 -1.85 4.60
N CYS A 128 -0.40 -0.61 4.28
CA CYS A 128 -1.73 -0.26 3.79
C CYS A 128 -1.68 0.02 2.28
N ASP A 129 -2.47 -0.71 1.51
CA ASP A 129 -2.52 -0.59 0.04
C ASP A 129 -3.51 0.47 -0.45
N ASP A 130 -4.37 1.04 0.41
CA ASP A 130 -5.44 1.95 0.02
C ASP A 130 -4.92 3.19 -0.73
N SER A 131 -3.79 3.76 -0.29
CA SER A 131 -3.17 4.91 -0.96
C SER A 131 -2.66 4.58 -2.35
N HIS A 132 -2.13 3.37 -2.57
CA HIS A 132 -1.69 2.89 -3.86
C HIS A 132 -2.87 2.61 -4.79
N VAL A 133 -3.92 1.95 -4.28
CA VAL A 133 -5.15 1.71 -5.03
C VAL A 133 -5.78 3.04 -5.46
N LEU A 134 -5.85 4.01 -4.54
CA LEU A 134 -6.38 5.33 -4.84
C LEU A 134 -5.53 6.06 -5.90
N ALA A 135 -4.20 6.04 -5.76
CA ALA A 135 -3.29 6.65 -6.73
C ALA A 135 -3.49 6.09 -8.14
N GLN A 136 -3.56 4.75 -8.27
CA GLN A 136 -3.80 4.12 -9.56
C GLN A 136 -5.13 4.54 -10.17
N ARG A 137 -6.21 4.57 -9.39
CA ARG A 137 -7.52 5.00 -9.87
C ARG A 137 -7.52 6.45 -10.33
N LEU A 138 -6.82 7.34 -9.61
CA LEU A 138 -6.68 8.74 -10.03
C LEU A 138 -5.89 8.89 -11.32
N LEU A 139 -4.83 8.09 -11.52
CA LEU A 139 -4.11 8.03 -12.80
C LEU A 139 -5.01 7.56 -13.94
N ASP A 140 -5.82 6.52 -13.71
CA ASP A 140 -6.79 6.00 -14.69
C ASP A 140 -7.86 7.04 -15.05
N GLU A 141 -8.21 7.93 -14.11
CA GLU A 141 -9.11 9.08 -14.32
C GLU A 141 -8.45 10.29 -15.01
N GLY A 142 -7.15 10.18 -15.32
CA GLY A 142 -6.41 11.15 -16.12
C GLY A 142 -5.66 12.21 -15.31
N TYR A 143 -5.49 12.05 -14.01
CA TYR A 143 -4.57 12.89 -13.23
C TYR A 143 -3.13 12.60 -13.63
N ALA A 144 -2.35 13.64 -13.96
CA ALA A 144 -1.02 13.47 -14.54
C ALA A 144 0.10 13.28 -13.49
N GLU A 145 -0.07 13.87 -12.32
CA GLU A 145 0.95 13.91 -11.26
C GLU A 145 0.37 13.37 -9.95
N VAL A 146 0.44 12.05 -9.78
CA VAL A 146 0.01 11.37 -8.55
C VAL A 146 1.20 10.67 -7.92
N LYS A 147 1.40 10.87 -6.63
CA LYS A 147 2.43 10.23 -5.81
C LYS A 147 1.80 9.60 -4.58
N VAL A 148 2.51 8.66 -3.97
CA VAL A 148 2.07 7.94 -2.76
C VAL A 148 3.06 8.21 -1.63
N PHE A 149 2.60 8.82 -0.54
CA PHE A 149 3.39 8.95 0.68
C PHE A 149 3.22 7.69 1.53
N ILE A 150 4.24 6.81 1.49
CA ILE A 150 4.14 5.45 2.03
C ILE A 150 4.20 5.35 3.55
N ASP A 151 4.82 6.31 4.26
CA ASP A 151 4.82 6.31 5.73
C ASP A 151 3.44 6.70 6.29
N GLY A 152 2.59 7.31 5.47
CA GLY A 152 1.21 7.60 5.79
C GLY A 152 1.01 8.58 6.95
N TYR A 153 -0.23 8.63 7.46
CA TYR A 153 -0.56 9.52 8.58
C TYR A 153 0.28 9.27 9.84
N PRO A 154 0.50 8.02 10.28
CA PRO A 154 1.31 7.78 11.49
C PRO A 154 2.74 8.33 11.38
N GLY A 155 3.40 8.16 10.25
CA GLY A 155 4.75 8.72 10.05
C GLY A 155 4.74 10.26 10.07
N TRP A 156 3.70 10.88 9.51
CA TRP A 156 3.52 12.32 9.51
C TRP A 156 3.32 12.89 10.92
N GLU A 157 2.44 12.24 11.70
CA GLU A 157 2.15 12.60 13.08
C GLU A 157 3.35 12.41 14.00
N GLU A 158 4.07 11.27 13.89
CA GLU A 158 5.27 10.97 14.67
C GLU A 158 6.39 11.98 14.41
N ALA A 159 6.51 12.48 13.18
CA ALA A 159 7.45 13.54 12.82
C ALA A 159 7.05 14.92 13.41
N GLY A 160 5.89 15.04 14.02
CA GLY A 160 5.38 16.28 14.61
C GLY A 160 4.94 17.31 13.56
N TYR A 161 4.57 16.87 12.36
CA TYR A 161 4.12 17.74 11.28
C TYR A 161 2.66 18.16 11.44
N PRO A 162 2.20 19.19 10.71
CA PRO A 162 0.86 19.75 10.90
C PRO A 162 -0.26 18.75 10.67
N VAL A 163 -1.12 18.57 11.65
CA VAL A 163 -2.31 17.71 11.62
C VAL A 163 -3.57 18.51 11.95
N GLU A 164 -4.71 17.97 11.54
CA GLU A 164 -6.05 18.47 11.88
C GLU A 164 -6.92 17.29 12.33
N GLN A 165 -7.97 17.63 13.10
CA GLN A 165 -9.01 16.70 13.55
C GLN A 165 -10.37 17.36 13.29
N ASN A 166 -11.32 16.57 12.80
CA ASN A 166 -12.70 17.03 12.70
C ASN A 166 -13.42 16.67 14.01
N VAL A 167 -13.25 17.50 15.03
CA VAL A 167 -14.00 17.36 16.29
C VAL A 167 -15.40 17.91 16.05
N GLU A 168 -16.43 17.04 16.15
CA GLU A 168 -17.83 17.47 16.26
C GLU A 168 -18.10 18.11 17.63
#